data_4e317c4059efa5b8d07a38cbe35edc6b
#
_entry.id   4e317c4059efa5b8d07a38cbe35edc6b
#
_cell.length_a   1.000
_cell.length_b   1.000
_cell.length_c   1.000
_cell.angle_alpha   90.00
_cell.angle_beta   90.00
_cell.angle_gamma   90.00
#
_symmetry.space_group_name_H-M   'P 1'
#
loop_
_entity.id
_entity.type
_entity.pdbx_description
1 polymer ?
#
loop_
_entity_poly.entity_id
_entity_poly.type
_entity_poly.pdbx_seq_one_letter_code
_entity_poly.pdbx_strand_id
1 'polypeptide(L)'
;MLTAEKVKQAAKAMGADLCSIGTPDRWEGAPAQMDPRFIMPEAKSVIAFGFRIMRGSLRGIEEGTFFSNYSSMGYGGLNWLYIPHTMINMAKYIEDYGYEAIPLGHLSPWRAIDNVGNLKGGSRPVEPGKPAPDVMVHLRIAGFLCGMGEIGWSKVFLTPEFGPRQRIGVMLTEAELEPDPIFEPHLCDRCMLCASECPGAISAERSVKATIGGYDLEWNDLDCDRCRDAFRGGEYAEEGEKGEYMSHVGQEGIKPSPITPFYRRPNKVYEHGEAICGGKGCIRACMIHLESQGKIGNKFKTPFRRKKLWSVDWSQPDPLQIAGE
;
A
#
# COMPACT_ATOMS: atom_id res chain seq x y z
N MET A 1 11.54 13.18 29.36
CA MET A 1 11.07 13.94 28.19
C MET A 1 11.05 13.01 26.99
N LEU A 2 9.97 12.99 26.22
CA LEU A 2 9.88 12.25 24.97
C LEU A 2 10.68 12.98 23.89
N THR A 3 11.42 12.23 23.04
CA THR A 3 12.21 12.78 21.94
C THR A 3 11.99 11.96 20.68
N ALA A 4 12.26 12.53 19.50
CA ALA A 4 12.18 11.82 18.22
C ALA A 4 12.99 10.53 18.23
N GLU A 5 14.20 10.55 18.77
CA GLU A 5 15.06 9.36 18.86
C GLU A 5 14.43 8.24 19.71
N LYS A 6 13.87 8.58 20.87
CA LYS A 6 13.16 7.60 21.74
C LYS A 6 11.96 6.99 21.01
N VAL A 7 11.18 7.82 20.30
CA VAL A 7 10.03 7.35 19.52
C VAL A 7 10.49 6.37 18.42
N LYS A 8 11.56 6.70 17.68
CA LYS A 8 12.10 5.84 16.63
C LYS A 8 12.66 4.52 17.19
N GLN A 9 13.33 4.57 18.33
CA GLN A 9 13.83 3.37 19.00
C GLN A 9 12.70 2.47 19.51
N ALA A 10 11.69 3.06 20.15
CA ALA A 10 10.50 2.35 20.59
C ALA A 10 9.74 1.72 19.41
N ALA A 11 9.54 2.46 18.34
CA ALA A 11 8.89 1.94 17.13
C ALA A 11 9.62 0.70 16.58
N LYS A 12 10.95 0.76 16.50
CA LYS A 12 11.75 -0.38 16.07
C LYS A 12 11.66 -1.55 17.03
N ALA A 13 11.69 -1.31 18.33
CA ALA A 13 11.54 -2.35 19.35
C ALA A 13 10.17 -3.01 19.33
N MET A 14 9.13 -2.26 18.96
CA MET A 14 7.75 -2.74 18.85
C MET A 14 7.42 -3.33 17.47
N GLY A 15 8.39 -3.37 16.55
CA GLY A 15 8.27 -4.12 15.29
C GLY A 15 8.08 -3.28 14.02
N ALA A 16 8.14 -1.96 14.08
CA ALA A 16 8.26 -1.16 12.87
C ALA A 16 9.68 -1.26 12.29
N ASP A 17 9.79 -1.42 10.98
CA ASP A 17 11.10 -1.45 10.31
C ASP A 17 11.63 -0.03 10.04
N LEU A 18 10.74 0.92 9.80
CA LEU A 18 11.03 2.34 9.55
C LEU A 18 10.12 3.20 10.43
N CYS A 19 10.64 4.35 10.82
CA CYS A 19 9.90 5.38 11.54
C CYS A 19 10.43 6.75 11.14
N SER A 20 9.55 7.61 10.67
CA SER A 20 9.88 8.98 10.27
C SER A 20 8.83 9.95 10.80
N ILE A 21 9.24 11.19 11.06
CA ILE A 21 8.43 12.20 11.72
C ILE A 21 8.32 13.42 10.82
N GLY A 22 7.11 13.94 10.67
CA GLY A 22 6.81 15.19 10.01
C GLY A 22 5.97 16.10 10.89
N THR A 23 5.73 17.32 10.43
CA THR A 23 4.89 18.30 11.09
C THR A 23 3.56 18.47 10.36
N PRO A 24 2.44 18.79 11.05
CA PRO A 24 1.14 18.93 10.41
C PRO A 24 1.05 20.05 9.36
N ASP A 25 1.88 21.08 9.46
CA ASP A 25 1.97 22.17 8.47
C ASP A 25 2.38 21.69 7.07
N ARG A 26 3.08 20.56 6.98
CA ARG A 26 3.41 19.93 5.70
C ARG A 26 2.18 19.46 4.90
N TRP A 27 0.99 19.48 5.49
CA TRP A 27 -0.30 19.23 4.82
C TRP A 27 -0.98 20.49 4.30
N GLU A 28 -0.28 21.64 4.30
CA GLU A 28 -0.86 22.87 3.73
C GLU A 28 -1.27 22.65 2.27
N GLY A 29 -2.50 23.08 1.93
CA GLY A 29 -3.11 22.84 0.62
C GLY A 29 -3.73 21.45 0.42
N ALA A 30 -3.66 20.56 1.41
CA ALA A 30 -4.35 19.28 1.33
C ALA A 30 -5.88 19.47 1.36
N PRO A 31 -6.65 18.66 0.63
CA PRO A 31 -8.10 18.66 0.75
C PRO A 31 -8.53 18.38 2.20
N ALA A 32 -9.53 19.12 2.71
CA ALA A 32 -9.99 18.99 4.10
C ALA A 32 -10.31 17.55 4.50
N GLN A 33 -10.85 16.77 3.57
CA GLN A 33 -11.18 15.35 3.79
C GLN A 33 -9.95 14.43 3.95
N MET A 34 -8.74 14.95 3.67
CA MET A 34 -7.47 14.23 3.75
C MET A 34 -6.44 14.88 4.68
N ASP A 35 -6.82 15.96 5.33
CA ASP A 35 -5.94 16.76 6.17
C ASP A 35 -5.98 16.29 7.63
N PRO A 36 -4.87 15.78 8.19
CA PRO A 36 -4.80 15.29 9.56
C PRO A 36 -5.14 16.36 10.61
N ARG A 37 -5.01 17.65 10.30
CA ARG A 37 -5.32 18.77 11.18
C ARG A 37 -6.82 18.82 11.56
N PHE A 38 -7.70 18.18 10.76
CA PHE A 38 -9.10 18.03 11.12
C PHE A 38 -9.38 16.84 12.05
N ILE A 39 -8.45 15.90 12.17
CA ILE A 39 -8.55 14.79 13.13
C ILE A 39 -8.08 15.25 14.49
N MET A 40 -6.93 15.92 14.55
CA MET A 40 -6.30 16.40 15.77
C MET A 40 -5.71 17.79 15.52
N PRO A 41 -6.48 18.87 15.76
CA PRO A 41 -6.01 20.24 15.53
C PRO A 41 -4.77 20.60 16.37
N GLU A 42 -4.63 20.01 17.55
CA GLU A 42 -3.53 20.20 18.49
C GLU A 42 -2.28 19.39 18.16
N ALA A 43 -2.33 18.54 17.13
CA ALA A 43 -1.19 17.74 16.73
C ALA A 43 0.05 18.61 16.44
N LYS A 44 1.18 18.22 16.99
CA LYS A 44 2.49 18.83 16.74
C LYS A 44 3.35 17.97 15.83
N SER A 45 3.10 16.66 15.83
CA SER A 45 3.83 15.72 15.02
C SER A 45 2.93 14.70 14.34
N VAL A 46 3.34 14.32 13.13
CA VAL A 46 2.80 13.19 12.37
C VAL A 46 3.90 12.16 12.27
N ILE A 47 3.63 10.94 12.72
CA ILE A 47 4.62 9.86 12.72
C ILE A 47 4.20 8.84 11.67
N ALA A 48 5.06 8.56 10.72
CA ALA A 48 4.89 7.50 9.74
C ALA A 48 5.75 6.29 10.13
N PHE A 49 5.12 5.11 10.15
CA PHE A 49 5.76 3.83 10.40
C PHE A 49 5.79 3.00 9.13
N GLY A 50 6.95 2.41 8.81
CA GLY A 50 7.10 1.49 7.70
C GLY A 50 7.27 0.05 8.18
N PHE A 51 6.54 -0.87 7.55
CA PHE A 51 6.56 -2.30 7.87
C PHE A 51 6.87 -3.08 6.59
N ARG A 52 8.00 -3.75 6.56
CA ARG A 52 8.45 -4.44 5.35
C ARG A 52 7.53 -5.62 4.98
N ILE A 53 7.30 -5.76 3.71
CA ILE A 53 6.76 -6.98 3.13
C ILE A 53 7.92 -7.95 2.95
N MET A 54 7.86 -9.12 3.59
CA MET A 54 8.91 -10.13 3.45
C MET A 54 9.02 -10.55 1.98
N ARG A 55 10.24 -10.59 1.46
CA ARG A 55 10.49 -11.03 0.08
C ARG A 55 9.96 -12.45 -0.17
N GLY A 56 10.06 -13.32 0.84
CA GLY A 56 9.54 -14.68 0.79
C GLY A 56 8.04 -14.77 0.55
N SER A 57 7.25 -13.77 0.98
CA SER A 57 5.82 -13.75 0.74
C SER A 57 5.44 -13.64 -0.75
N LEU A 58 6.33 -13.11 -1.58
CA LEU A 58 6.14 -13.01 -3.03
C LEU A 58 6.54 -14.29 -3.78
N ARG A 59 7.27 -15.20 -3.11
CA ARG A 59 7.85 -16.37 -3.75
C ARG A 59 6.80 -17.31 -4.33
N GLY A 60 5.76 -17.60 -3.58
CA GLY A 60 4.70 -18.50 -4.01
C GLY A 60 3.92 -18.00 -5.21
N ILE A 61 3.76 -16.67 -5.33
CA ILE A 61 3.17 -16.05 -6.52
C ILE A 61 4.10 -16.23 -7.71
N GLU A 62 5.38 -15.99 -7.53
CA GLU A 62 6.35 -16.11 -8.61
C GLU A 62 6.52 -17.56 -9.10
N GLU A 63 6.45 -18.53 -8.19
CA GLU A 63 6.46 -19.95 -8.55
C GLU A 63 5.12 -20.45 -9.08
N GLY A 64 4.02 -19.71 -8.85
CA GLY A 64 2.67 -20.13 -9.25
C GLY A 64 2.07 -21.21 -8.35
N THR A 65 2.56 -21.35 -7.12
CA THR A 65 2.24 -22.49 -6.27
C THR A 65 1.65 -22.15 -4.90
N PHE A 66 1.87 -20.92 -4.40
CA PHE A 66 1.40 -20.53 -3.07
C PHE A 66 1.07 -19.03 -2.99
N PHE A 67 -0.10 -18.67 -3.48
CA PHE A 67 -0.54 -17.27 -3.56
C PHE A 67 -0.97 -16.69 -2.22
N SER A 68 -1.58 -17.51 -1.37
CA SER A 68 -2.13 -17.10 -0.07
C SER A 68 -1.07 -16.49 0.87
N ASN A 69 0.21 -16.84 0.72
CA ASN A 69 1.24 -16.29 1.59
C ASN A 69 1.35 -14.76 1.48
N TYR A 70 1.33 -14.21 0.26
CA TYR A 70 1.37 -12.77 0.11
C TYR A 70 0.10 -12.10 0.64
N SER A 71 -1.06 -12.65 0.32
CA SER A 71 -2.33 -12.10 0.77
C SER A 71 -2.46 -12.13 2.29
N SER A 72 -2.12 -13.26 2.92
CA SER A 72 -2.26 -13.43 4.37
C SER A 72 -1.16 -12.74 5.16
N MET A 73 0.11 -12.95 4.82
CA MET A 73 1.24 -12.44 5.60
C MET A 73 1.77 -11.10 5.09
N GLY A 74 1.86 -10.92 3.78
CA GLY A 74 2.40 -9.69 3.18
C GLY A 74 1.38 -8.55 3.04
N TYR A 75 0.09 -8.85 3.13
CA TYR A 75 -0.99 -7.87 3.03
C TYR A 75 -1.92 -7.89 4.24
N GLY A 76 -2.76 -8.91 4.38
CA GLY A 76 -3.77 -8.97 5.44
C GLY A 76 -3.14 -8.99 6.84
N GLY A 77 -2.20 -9.87 7.08
CA GLY A 77 -1.51 -9.98 8.36
C GLY A 77 -0.78 -8.71 8.77
N LEU A 78 -0.12 -8.03 7.80
CA LEU A 78 0.49 -6.74 8.10
C LEU A 78 -0.56 -5.66 8.38
N ASN A 79 -1.51 -5.45 7.47
CA ASN A 79 -2.43 -4.30 7.57
C ASN A 79 -3.43 -4.41 8.72
N TRP A 80 -3.91 -5.63 9.02
CA TRP A 80 -5.05 -5.82 9.93
C TRP A 80 -4.67 -6.37 11.31
N LEU A 81 -3.46 -6.91 11.44
CA LEU A 81 -3.01 -7.47 12.71
C LEU A 81 -1.73 -6.78 13.21
N TYR A 82 -0.66 -6.86 12.43
CA TYR A 82 0.67 -6.47 12.91
C TYR A 82 0.83 -4.95 13.05
N ILE A 83 0.42 -4.19 12.05
CA ILE A 83 0.45 -2.72 12.09
C ILE A 83 -0.43 -2.18 13.21
N PRO A 84 -1.74 -2.53 13.30
CA PRO A 84 -2.58 -2.06 14.41
C PRO A 84 -2.01 -2.41 15.78
N HIS A 85 -1.51 -3.64 15.96
CA HIS A 85 -0.89 -4.05 17.23
C HIS A 85 0.31 -3.15 17.59
N THR A 86 1.24 -2.95 16.65
CA THR A 86 2.40 -2.09 16.86
C THR A 86 1.99 -0.64 17.15
N MET A 87 1.03 -0.11 16.39
CA MET A 87 0.58 1.28 16.56
C MET A 87 -0.16 1.51 17.87
N ILE A 88 -0.95 0.55 18.36
CA ILE A 88 -1.59 0.60 19.66
C ILE A 88 -0.51 0.65 20.77
N ASN A 89 0.52 -0.17 20.69
CA ASN A 89 1.60 -0.15 21.67
C ASN A 89 2.41 1.14 21.60
N MET A 90 2.63 1.69 20.41
CA MET A 90 3.28 3.00 20.24
C MET A 90 2.43 4.15 20.82
N ALA A 91 1.11 4.12 20.61
CA ALA A 91 0.22 5.12 21.22
C ALA A 91 0.32 5.09 22.75
N LYS A 92 0.19 3.92 23.36
CA LYS A 92 0.38 3.74 24.81
C LYS A 92 1.75 4.27 25.30
N TYR A 93 2.81 3.96 24.54
CA TYR A 93 4.14 4.46 24.88
C TYR A 93 4.22 5.99 24.90
N ILE A 94 3.56 6.66 23.94
CA ILE A 94 3.52 8.13 23.91
C ILE A 94 2.64 8.66 25.03
N GLU A 95 1.50 8.03 25.31
CA GLU A 95 0.59 8.37 26.40
C GLU A 95 1.24 8.21 27.79
N ASP A 96 2.15 7.25 27.96
CA ASP A 96 2.94 7.10 29.19
C ASP A 96 3.87 8.30 29.46
N TYR A 97 4.14 9.12 28.44
CA TYR A 97 4.82 10.43 28.59
C TYR A 97 3.86 11.59 28.80
N GLY A 98 2.54 11.35 28.83
CA GLY A 98 1.49 12.35 29.06
C GLY A 98 1.03 13.09 27.80
N TYR A 99 1.28 12.56 26.60
CA TYR A 99 0.84 13.14 25.33
C TYR A 99 -0.23 12.28 24.69
N GLU A 100 -1.28 12.90 24.17
CA GLU A 100 -2.27 12.19 23.38
C GLU A 100 -1.66 11.68 22.06
N ALA A 101 -2.07 10.47 21.64
CA ALA A 101 -1.62 9.86 20.40
C ALA A 101 -2.76 9.12 19.68
N ILE A 102 -3.02 9.48 18.43
CA ILE A 102 -4.08 8.90 17.61
C ILE A 102 -3.47 8.00 16.54
N PRO A 103 -3.50 6.67 16.69
CA PRO A 103 -3.11 5.75 15.64
C PRO A 103 -4.17 5.71 14.55
N LEU A 104 -3.78 6.01 13.31
CA LEU A 104 -4.67 5.96 12.16
C LEU A 104 -4.63 4.57 11.55
N GLY A 105 -5.74 3.86 11.63
CA GLY A 105 -5.89 2.53 11.05
C GLY A 105 -5.75 2.55 9.52
N HIS A 106 -5.53 1.39 8.94
CA HIS A 106 -5.63 1.21 7.49
C HIS A 106 -7.09 1.31 7.07
N LEU A 107 -7.66 2.51 7.20
CA LEU A 107 -9.00 2.77 6.76
C LEU A 107 -9.02 2.80 5.23
N SER A 108 -9.70 1.86 4.68
CA SER A 108 -10.23 2.02 3.35
C SER A 108 -11.72 2.27 3.54
N PRO A 109 -12.31 3.24 2.92
CA PRO A 109 -12.25 3.38 1.47
C PRO A 109 -11.77 4.76 1.01
N TRP A 110 -10.48 4.98 0.92
CA TRP A 110 -9.95 6.18 0.28
C TRP A 110 -10.54 6.43 -1.13
N ARG A 111 -11.17 5.40 -1.74
CA ARG A 111 -11.92 5.49 -3.00
C ARG A 111 -13.28 6.15 -2.86
N ALA A 112 -13.77 6.30 -1.64
CA ALA A 112 -14.94 7.14 -1.39
C ALA A 112 -14.63 8.64 -1.55
N ILE A 113 -13.36 8.99 -1.80
CA ILE A 113 -12.91 10.35 -2.06
C ILE A 113 -12.60 10.48 -3.55
N ASP A 114 -13.04 11.57 -4.17
CA ASP A 114 -12.70 11.89 -5.55
C ASP A 114 -11.27 12.44 -5.69
N ASN A 115 -10.86 12.75 -6.92
CA ASN A 115 -9.51 13.24 -7.19
C ASN A 115 -9.19 14.63 -6.62
N VAL A 116 -10.23 15.36 -6.18
CA VAL A 116 -10.10 16.67 -5.55
C VAL A 116 -10.41 16.67 -4.05
N GLY A 117 -10.56 15.46 -3.46
CA GLY A 117 -10.69 15.29 -2.02
C GLY A 117 -12.11 15.36 -1.48
N ASN A 118 -13.15 15.34 -2.30
CA ASN A 118 -14.54 15.30 -1.85
C ASN A 118 -15.01 13.85 -1.64
N LEU A 119 -15.88 13.64 -0.65
CA LEU A 119 -16.56 12.37 -0.46
C LEU A 119 -17.54 12.08 -1.58
N LYS A 120 -17.46 10.87 -2.13
CA LYS A 120 -18.36 10.34 -3.16
C LYS A 120 -19.64 9.75 -2.61
N GLY A 121 -20.06 10.04 -1.43
CA GLY A 121 -21.31 9.49 -0.91
C GLY A 121 -21.63 9.81 0.53
N GLY A 122 -22.84 9.63 0.88
CA GLY A 122 -23.65 9.56 2.07
C GLY A 122 -23.27 10.26 3.38
N SER A 123 -22.02 10.50 3.65
CA SER A 123 -21.57 11.17 4.87
C SER A 123 -21.63 12.70 4.71
N ARG A 124 -21.98 13.39 5.78
CA ARG A 124 -22.07 14.86 5.78
C ARG A 124 -21.29 15.42 6.96
N PRO A 125 -20.73 16.65 6.84
CA PRO A 125 -20.14 17.35 7.95
C PRO A 125 -21.13 17.45 9.13
N VAL A 126 -20.65 17.22 10.33
CA VAL A 126 -21.45 17.37 11.56
C VAL A 126 -21.51 18.82 12.02
N GLU A 127 -20.57 19.65 11.57
CA GLU A 127 -20.49 21.08 11.86
C GLU A 127 -20.04 21.85 10.61
N PRO A 128 -20.48 23.12 10.46
CA PRO A 128 -19.98 23.98 9.39
C PRO A 128 -18.46 24.14 9.43
N GLY A 129 -17.81 24.05 8.27
CA GLY A 129 -16.37 24.21 8.13
C GLY A 129 -15.52 22.96 8.43
N LYS A 130 -16.14 21.87 8.91
CA LYS A 130 -15.47 20.58 9.06
C LYS A 130 -15.69 19.66 7.87
N PRO A 131 -14.75 18.75 7.56
CA PRO A 131 -15.01 17.67 6.62
C PRO A 131 -16.02 16.68 7.20
N ALA A 132 -16.54 15.82 6.34
CA ALA A 132 -17.40 14.74 6.81
C ALA A 132 -16.57 13.65 7.55
N PRO A 133 -17.14 12.93 8.53
CA PRO A 133 -16.51 11.75 9.10
C PRO A 133 -16.45 10.61 8.07
N ASP A 134 -15.38 9.84 7.95
CA ASP A 134 -14.07 10.00 8.59
C ASP A 134 -13.12 10.77 7.69
N VAL A 135 -12.24 11.59 8.28
CA VAL A 135 -11.10 12.15 7.56
C VAL A 135 -10.10 11.02 7.25
N MET A 136 -9.63 10.96 6.01
CA MET A 136 -8.78 9.86 5.54
C MET A 136 -7.41 10.36 5.10
N VAL A 137 -6.45 10.30 6.00
CA VAL A 137 -5.06 10.64 5.67
C VAL A 137 -4.50 9.63 4.67
N HIS A 138 -3.99 10.13 3.56
CA HIS A 138 -3.40 9.30 2.52
C HIS A 138 -2.03 8.78 2.95
N LEU A 139 -1.92 7.50 3.31
CA LEU A 139 -0.73 6.92 3.94
C LEU A 139 0.57 7.12 3.14
N ARG A 140 0.53 7.08 1.81
CA ARG A 140 1.73 7.27 0.98
C ARG A 140 2.18 8.72 0.97
N ILE A 141 1.23 9.65 0.94
CA ILE A 141 1.52 11.09 1.07
C ILE A 141 2.09 11.35 2.47
N ALA A 142 1.50 10.77 3.51
CA ALA A 142 2.04 10.88 4.87
C ALA A 142 3.48 10.33 4.96
N GLY A 143 3.75 9.16 4.39
CA GLY A 143 5.10 8.62 4.32
C GLY A 143 6.09 9.57 3.65
N PHE A 144 5.69 10.22 2.55
CA PHE A 144 6.50 11.22 1.84
C PHE A 144 6.71 12.47 2.70
N LEU A 145 5.64 13.05 3.23
CA LEU A 145 5.70 14.28 4.03
C LEU A 145 6.44 14.08 5.37
N CYS A 146 6.51 12.85 5.88
CA CYS A 146 7.35 12.50 7.02
C CYS A 146 8.81 12.19 6.63
N GLY A 147 9.16 12.18 5.34
CA GLY A 147 10.53 11.96 4.88
C GLY A 147 10.95 10.48 4.77
N MET A 148 10.01 9.53 4.80
CA MET A 148 10.32 8.10 4.77
C MET A 148 10.80 7.61 3.39
N GLY A 149 10.37 8.27 2.31
CA GLY A 149 10.66 7.85 0.94
C GLY A 149 9.83 8.62 -0.08
N GLU A 150 9.59 8.04 -1.24
CA GLU A 150 8.93 8.69 -2.36
C GLU A 150 7.74 7.86 -2.93
N ILE A 151 6.87 8.53 -3.67
CA ILE A 151 5.80 7.88 -4.44
C ILE A 151 6.31 7.63 -5.85
N GLY A 152 6.48 6.36 -6.22
CA GLY A 152 6.90 6.00 -7.57
C GLY A 152 5.80 6.18 -8.62
N TRP A 153 6.18 6.07 -9.91
CA TRP A 153 5.25 6.20 -11.03
C TRP A 153 4.00 5.34 -10.89
N SER A 154 4.14 4.11 -10.43
CA SER A 154 3.00 3.19 -10.19
C SER A 154 2.08 3.60 -9.03
N LYS A 155 2.30 4.75 -8.40
CA LYS A 155 1.67 5.17 -7.14
C LYS A 155 2.02 4.26 -5.94
N VAL A 156 2.94 3.31 -6.11
CA VAL A 156 3.50 2.53 -5.00
C VAL A 156 4.54 3.36 -4.28
N PHE A 157 4.54 3.30 -2.96
CA PHE A 157 5.52 4.00 -2.13
C PHE A 157 6.85 3.25 -2.15
N LEU A 158 7.95 3.98 -2.27
CA LEU A 158 9.31 3.45 -2.36
C LEU A 158 10.15 3.96 -1.19
N THR A 159 10.94 3.07 -0.60
CA THR A 159 11.93 3.43 0.40
C THR A 159 13.32 2.93 0.00
N PRO A 160 14.40 3.60 0.43
CA PRO A 160 15.77 3.15 0.15
C PRO A 160 16.06 1.75 0.69
N GLU A 161 15.43 1.36 1.80
CA GLU A 161 15.68 0.07 2.45
C GLU A 161 15.00 -1.07 1.72
N PHE A 162 13.73 -0.90 1.32
CA PHE A 162 12.90 -2.02 0.87
C PHE A 162 12.35 -1.85 -0.55
N GLY A 163 12.63 -0.72 -1.22
CA GLY A 163 12.02 -0.40 -2.51
C GLY A 163 10.49 -0.35 -2.38
N PRO A 164 9.71 -1.13 -3.16
CA PRO A 164 8.25 -1.14 -3.11
C PRO A 164 7.66 -2.03 -2.00
N ARG A 165 8.50 -2.67 -1.16
CA ARG A 165 8.09 -3.72 -0.22
C ARG A 165 7.85 -3.21 1.19
N GLN A 166 6.94 -2.27 1.39
CA GLN A 166 6.49 -1.87 2.72
C GLN A 166 5.00 -1.53 2.74
N ARG A 167 4.45 -1.57 3.96
CA ARG A 167 3.18 -1.02 4.34
C ARG A 167 3.41 0.15 5.27
N ILE A 168 2.47 1.06 5.36
CA ILE A 168 2.61 2.29 6.12
C ILE A 168 1.49 2.37 7.16
N GLY A 169 1.85 2.69 8.40
CA GLY A 169 0.96 3.17 9.44
C GLY A 169 1.25 4.63 9.73
N VAL A 170 0.27 5.38 10.21
CA VAL A 170 0.39 6.81 10.55
C VAL A 170 -0.21 7.07 11.92
N MET A 171 0.41 7.96 12.68
CA MET A 171 -0.05 8.38 14.00
C MET A 171 0.07 9.90 14.13
N LEU A 172 -0.89 10.51 14.80
CA LEU A 172 -0.85 11.91 15.18
C LEU A 172 -0.55 12.00 16.68
N THR A 173 0.15 13.04 17.11
CA THR A 173 0.38 13.32 18.52
C THR A 173 0.60 14.81 18.78
N GLU A 174 0.22 15.27 19.96
CA GLU A 174 0.54 16.61 20.46
C GLU A 174 1.99 16.73 20.96
N ALA A 175 2.72 15.61 21.08
CA ALA A 175 4.14 15.66 21.39
C ALA A 175 4.91 16.38 20.27
N GLU A 176 5.66 17.41 20.63
CA GLU A 176 6.54 18.12 19.72
C GLU A 176 7.83 17.32 19.54
N LEU A 177 8.00 16.75 18.35
CA LEU A 177 9.13 15.87 18.01
C LEU A 177 9.91 16.50 16.84
N GLU A 178 11.24 16.41 16.89
CA GLU A 178 12.09 16.88 15.80
C GLU A 178 11.72 16.17 14.48
N PRO A 179 11.32 16.91 13.43
CA PRO A 179 10.92 16.32 12.17
C PRO A 179 12.10 15.87 11.33
N ASP A 180 11.91 14.78 10.61
CA ASP A 180 12.86 14.35 9.58
C ASP A 180 12.80 15.26 8.34
N PRO A 181 13.90 15.41 7.62
CA PRO A 181 13.91 16.12 6.34
C PRO A 181 13.05 15.35 5.32
N ILE A 182 12.46 16.07 4.38
CA ILE A 182 11.77 15.44 3.26
C ILE A 182 12.77 14.64 2.43
N PHE A 183 12.34 13.45 2.02
CA PHE A 183 13.16 12.57 1.18
C PHE A 183 13.32 13.18 -0.23
N GLU A 184 14.56 13.26 -0.71
CA GLU A 184 14.85 13.69 -2.07
C GLU A 184 14.59 12.55 -3.05
N PRO A 185 13.59 12.65 -3.95
CA PRO A 185 13.22 11.57 -4.85
C PRO A 185 14.33 11.18 -5.83
N HIS A 186 14.74 9.91 -5.83
CA HIS A 186 15.76 9.37 -6.73
C HIS A 186 15.66 7.86 -6.96
N LEU A 187 14.68 7.20 -6.35
CA LEU A 187 14.49 5.76 -6.49
C LEU A 187 13.79 5.44 -7.80
N CYS A 188 12.66 6.12 -8.06
CA CYS A 188 11.89 5.94 -9.28
C CYS A 188 12.50 6.73 -10.45
N ASP A 189 13.15 6.06 -11.37
CA ASP A 189 13.70 6.61 -12.60
C ASP A 189 12.71 6.60 -13.79
N ARG A 190 11.42 6.33 -13.51
CA ARG A 190 10.37 6.24 -14.54
C ARG A 190 10.66 5.23 -15.66
N CYS A 191 11.24 4.10 -15.34
CA CYS A 191 11.54 3.02 -16.30
C CYS A 191 10.30 2.38 -16.95
N MET A 192 9.10 2.68 -16.49
CA MET A 192 7.79 2.19 -16.95
C MET A 192 7.58 0.67 -16.89
N LEU A 193 8.50 -0.09 -16.30
CA LEU A 193 8.34 -1.54 -16.14
C LEU A 193 7.09 -1.91 -15.31
N CYS A 194 6.71 -1.06 -14.36
CA CYS A 194 5.47 -1.23 -13.61
C CYS A 194 4.22 -1.11 -14.49
N ALA A 195 4.24 -0.29 -15.52
CA ALA A 195 3.14 -0.16 -16.47
C ALA A 195 3.08 -1.35 -17.43
N SER A 196 4.23 -1.80 -17.94
CA SER A 196 4.29 -2.95 -18.86
C SER A 196 3.87 -4.28 -18.22
N GLU A 197 4.10 -4.42 -16.90
CA GLU A 197 3.74 -5.64 -16.15
C GLU A 197 2.37 -5.51 -15.45
N CYS A 198 1.71 -4.36 -15.58
CA CYS A 198 0.40 -4.14 -14.98
C CYS A 198 -0.70 -4.70 -15.87
N PRO A 199 -1.75 -5.34 -15.28
CA PRO A 199 -2.93 -5.72 -16.05
C PRO A 199 -3.76 -4.53 -16.57
N GLY A 200 -3.11 -3.43 -17.02
CA GLY A 200 -3.73 -2.31 -17.73
C GLY A 200 -4.32 -1.19 -16.85
N ALA A 201 -4.04 -1.19 -15.53
CA ALA A 201 -4.46 -0.10 -14.65
C ALA A 201 -3.47 1.08 -14.62
N ILE A 202 -2.18 0.81 -14.85
CA ILE A 202 -1.11 1.82 -14.82
C ILE A 202 -0.88 2.33 -16.24
N SER A 203 -1.08 3.64 -16.46
CA SER A 203 -0.70 4.31 -17.70
C SER A 203 0.80 4.59 -17.72
N ALA A 204 1.44 4.36 -18.86
CA ALA A 204 2.83 4.78 -19.08
C ALA A 204 2.93 6.27 -19.46
N GLU A 205 1.85 6.88 -19.94
CA GLU A 205 1.85 8.21 -20.55
C GLU A 205 1.10 9.27 -19.72
N ARG A 206 0.00 8.86 -19.09
CA ARG A 206 -0.86 9.81 -18.35
C ARG A 206 -0.42 9.92 -16.89
N SER A 207 -0.35 11.14 -16.41
CA SER A 207 -0.02 11.44 -15.01
C SER A 207 -1.02 12.36 -14.34
N VAL A 208 -1.02 12.32 -13.02
CA VAL A 208 -1.71 13.25 -12.14
C VAL A 208 -0.64 13.98 -11.34
N LYS A 209 -0.81 15.29 -11.20
CA LYS A 209 0.05 16.15 -10.37
C LYS A 209 -0.75 16.68 -9.20
N ALA A 210 -0.10 16.79 -8.06
CA ALA A 210 -0.65 17.40 -6.85
C ALA A 210 0.45 18.18 -6.13
N THR A 211 0.11 19.34 -5.61
CA THR A 211 1.00 20.13 -4.75
C THR A 211 0.46 20.11 -3.33
N ILE A 212 1.21 19.61 -2.37
CA ILE A 212 0.84 19.53 -0.95
C ILE A 212 2.02 20.01 -0.13
N GLY A 213 1.81 20.96 0.79
CA GLY A 213 2.87 21.54 1.61
C GLY A 213 4.00 22.19 0.81
N GLY A 214 3.71 22.68 -0.40
CA GLY A 214 4.72 23.24 -1.30
C GLY A 214 5.53 22.20 -2.09
N TYR A 215 5.22 20.91 -1.95
CA TYR A 215 5.89 19.82 -2.65
C TYR A 215 5.06 19.35 -3.84
N ASP A 216 5.67 19.31 -5.01
CA ASP A 216 5.06 18.79 -6.23
C ASP A 216 5.24 17.28 -6.29
N LEU A 217 4.11 16.59 -6.37
CA LEU A 217 4.03 15.14 -6.49
C LEU A 217 3.46 14.77 -7.86
N GLU A 218 4.02 13.75 -8.49
CA GLU A 218 3.54 13.25 -9.77
C GLU A 218 3.58 11.73 -9.80
N TRP A 219 2.48 11.12 -10.20
CA TRP A 219 2.35 9.69 -10.43
C TRP A 219 1.42 9.42 -11.61
N ASN A 220 1.35 8.19 -12.09
CA ASN A 220 0.47 7.86 -13.18
C ASN A 220 -1.00 8.13 -12.86
N ASP A 221 -1.77 8.46 -13.90
CA ASP A 221 -3.24 8.49 -13.84
C ASP A 221 -3.77 7.06 -13.78
N LEU A 222 -3.81 6.52 -12.55
CA LEU A 222 -4.18 5.14 -12.28
C LEU A 222 -5.67 4.93 -12.46
N ASP A 223 -6.06 3.98 -13.30
CA ASP A 223 -7.41 3.44 -13.28
C ASP A 223 -7.63 2.68 -11.97
N CYS A 224 -8.22 3.39 -11.01
CA CYS A 224 -8.40 2.89 -9.65
C CYS A 224 -9.35 1.70 -9.58
N ASP A 225 -10.37 1.65 -10.45
CA ASP A 225 -11.35 0.57 -10.45
C ASP A 225 -10.71 -0.69 -11.03
N ARG A 226 -10.02 -0.56 -12.14
CA ARG A 226 -9.26 -1.66 -12.73
C ARG A 226 -8.16 -2.17 -11.81
N CYS A 227 -7.44 -1.27 -11.14
CA CYS A 227 -6.45 -1.65 -10.14
C CYS A 227 -7.08 -2.38 -8.96
N ARG A 228 -8.24 -1.92 -8.47
CA ARG A 228 -8.97 -2.57 -7.38
C ARG A 228 -9.34 -4.00 -7.76
N ASP A 229 -9.90 -4.16 -8.94
CA ASP A 229 -10.44 -5.43 -9.36
C ASP A 229 -9.32 -6.43 -9.63
N ALA A 230 -8.25 -6.02 -10.31
CA ALA A 230 -7.05 -6.83 -10.44
C ALA A 230 -6.44 -7.19 -9.08
N PHE A 231 -6.42 -6.24 -8.13
CA PHE A 231 -5.87 -6.43 -6.80
C PHE A 231 -6.69 -7.41 -5.95
N ARG A 232 -8.01 -7.36 -6.04
CA ARG A 232 -8.91 -8.27 -5.34
C ARG A 232 -9.02 -9.63 -6.00
N GLY A 233 -8.35 -9.81 -7.12
CA GLY A 233 -8.59 -10.95 -7.97
C GLY A 233 -9.99 -10.90 -8.54
N GLY A 234 -10.49 -9.72 -8.74
CA GLY A 234 -11.86 -9.43 -8.80
C GLY A 234 -12.46 -9.39 -10.17
N GLU A 235 -13.69 -9.09 -10.18
CA GLU A 235 -14.58 -9.04 -11.30
C GLU A 235 -14.40 -7.80 -12.14
N TYR A 236 -13.73 -7.97 -13.25
CA TYR A 236 -14.20 -7.30 -14.45
C TYR A 236 -15.17 -8.25 -15.12
N ALA A 237 -16.37 -8.31 -14.64
CA ALA A 237 -17.39 -9.25 -15.09
C ALA A 237 -17.96 -8.92 -16.45
N GLU A 238 -17.44 -7.97 -17.17
CA GLU A 238 -17.90 -7.68 -18.50
C GLU A 238 -16.98 -8.27 -19.54
N GLU A 239 -17.52 -9.32 -20.13
CA GLU A 239 -17.26 -9.84 -21.47
C GLU A 239 -15.86 -9.70 -22.07
N GLY A 240 -15.18 -10.81 -22.20
CA GLY A 240 -14.12 -11.06 -23.14
C GLY A 240 -12.77 -10.38 -22.87
N GLU A 241 -12.72 -9.08 -22.86
CA GLU A 241 -11.46 -8.34 -22.75
C GLU A 241 -10.93 -8.20 -21.31
N LYS A 242 -11.80 -8.33 -20.35
CA LYS A 242 -11.47 -8.08 -18.94
C LYS A 242 -11.19 -9.35 -18.15
N GLY A 243 -11.57 -10.49 -18.67
CA GLY A 243 -11.39 -11.78 -18.02
C GLY A 243 -9.95 -12.16 -17.68
N GLU A 244 -8.99 -11.60 -18.40
CA GLU A 244 -7.56 -11.86 -18.15
C GLU A 244 -7.06 -11.35 -16.81
N TYR A 245 -7.76 -10.36 -16.24
CA TYR A 245 -7.33 -9.71 -15.01
C TYR A 245 -8.09 -10.17 -13.78
N MET A 246 -9.00 -11.10 -13.98
CA MET A 246 -9.95 -11.52 -12.98
C MET A 246 -9.47 -12.77 -12.30
N SER A 247 -9.44 -12.75 -11.01
CA SER A 247 -9.43 -13.97 -10.26
C SER A 247 -10.63 -13.97 -9.35
N HIS A 248 -11.43 -14.95 -9.55
CA HIS A 248 -12.55 -15.20 -8.69
C HIS A 248 -12.17 -16.30 -7.75
N VAL A 249 -11.77 -15.89 -6.61
CA VAL A 249 -11.53 -16.83 -5.56
C VAL A 249 -12.85 -17.15 -4.91
N GLY A 250 -13.45 -18.25 -5.35
CA GLY A 250 -14.50 -18.93 -4.60
C GLY A 250 -15.89 -18.33 -4.62
N GLN A 251 -16.27 -17.61 -5.63
CA GLN A 251 -17.69 -17.43 -5.91
C GLN A 251 -18.18 -18.56 -6.81
N GLU A 252 -19.30 -19.14 -6.46
CA GLU A 252 -19.94 -20.19 -7.26
C GLU A 252 -20.22 -19.66 -8.67
N GLY A 253 -19.82 -20.42 -9.68
CA GLY A 253 -19.99 -20.03 -11.09
C GLY A 253 -18.90 -19.14 -11.67
N ILE A 254 -17.88 -18.77 -10.89
CA ILE A 254 -16.80 -17.92 -11.36
C ILE A 254 -15.60 -18.75 -11.78
N LYS A 255 -15.10 -18.47 -12.99
CA LYS A 255 -13.96 -19.19 -13.55
C LYS A 255 -12.63 -18.64 -13.03
N PRO A 256 -11.62 -19.48 -12.80
CA PRO A 256 -10.27 -19.03 -12.52
C PRO A 256 -9.77 -18.13 -13.64
N SER A 257 -8.93 -17.15 -13.29
CA SER A 257 -8.32 -16.26 -14.27
C SER A 257 -6.83 -16.56 -14.44
N PRO A 258 -6.19 -16.06 -15.52
CA PRO A 258 -4.74 -16.16 -15.68
C PRO A 258 -3.92 -15.53 -14.54
N ILE A 259 -4.54 -14.66 -13.73
CA ILE A 259 -3.87 -14.04 -12.59
C ILE A 259 -3.90 -14.94 -11.37
N THR A 260 -4.99 -15.66 -11.16
CA THR A 260 -5.11 -16.62 -10.07
C THR A 260 -6.01 -17.79 -10.46
N PRO A 261 -5.47 -19.00 -10.46
CA PRO A 261 -6.19 -20.21 -10.83
C PRO A 261 -6.97 -20.82 -9.65
N PHE A 262 -7.45 -20.02 -8.70
CA PHE A 262 -8.19 -20.55 -7.56
C PHE A 262 -9.65 -20.85 -7.87
N TYR A 263 -10.12 -22.00 -7.43
CA TYR A 263 -11.51 -22.42 -7.45
C TYR A 263 -12.25 -22.18 -6.13
N ARG A 264 -11.52 -21.90 -5.06
CA ARG A 264 -12.10 -21.71 -3.73
C ARG A 264 -11.69 -20.38 -3.18
N ARG A 265 -12.63 -19.73 -2.54
CA ARG A 265 -12.34 -18.59 -1.70
C ARG A 265 -11.55 -19.11 -0.51
N PRO A 266 -10.32 -18.65 -0.29
CA PRO A 266 -9.61 -18.96 0.94
C PRO A 266 -10.39 -18.42 2.13
N ASN A 267 -10.08 -18.90 3.31
CA ASN A 267 -10.82 -18.63 4.52
C ASN A 267 -10.73 -17.17 4.97
N LYS A 268 -11.79 -16.60 5.54
CA LYS A 268 -12.06 -15.15 5.66
C LYS A 268 -11.10 -14.29 6.48
N VAL A 269 -10.32 -14.82 7.38
CA VAL A 269 -9.45 -14.01 8.26
C VAL A 269 -8.10 -13.69 7.62
N TYR A 270 -7.60 -14.57 6.78
CA TYR A 270 -6.35 -14.42 6.04
C TYR A 270 -6.55 -14.56 4.55
N GLU A 271 -7.78 -14.36 4.22
CA GLU A 271 -8.25 -14.51 2.91
C GLU A 271 -7.54 -13.66 2.00
N HIS A 272 -7.24 -14.11 1.10
CA HIS A 272 -7.33 -13.27 -0.05
C HIS A 272 -6.40 -13.81 -1.11
N GLY A 273 -6.96 -14.27 -2.16
CA GLY A 273 -6.35 -14.18 -3.46
C GLY A 273 -6.09 -12.71 -3.84
N GLU A 274 -6.36 -11.77 -2.93
CA GLU A 274 -6.10 -10.34 -3.08
C GLU A 274 -4.62 -10.03 -3.18
N ALA A 275 -4.27 -8.95 -3.84
CA ALA A 275 -2.93 -8.42 -4.00
C ALA A 275 -1.98 -9.24 -4.90
N ILE A 276 -2.42 -10.34 -5.48
CA ILE A 276 -1.59 -11.20 -6.34
C ILE A 276 -1.03 -10.43 -7.53
N CYS A 277 -1.83 -9.55 -8.11
CA CYS A 277 -1.40 -8.73 -9.25
C CYS A 277 -0.15 -7.89 -8.93
N GLY A 278 -0.01 -7.34 -7.72
CA GLY A 278 1.18 -6.62 -7.30
C GLY A 278 2.41 -7.51 -7.22
N GLY A 279 2.25 -8.71 -6.65
CA GLY A 279 3.31 -9.70 -6.56
C GLY A 279 3.73 -10.30 -7.90
N LYS A 280 2.83 -10.32 -8.88
CA LYS A 280 3.09 -10.77 -10.25
C LYS A 280 3.60 -9.61 -11.14
N GLY A 281 3.07 -8.40 -10.96
CA GLY A 281 3.25 -7.23 -11.82
C GLY A 281 4.06 -6.10 -11.19
N CYS A 282 3.40 -4.96 -10.88
CA CYS A 282 4.06 -3.69 -10.59
C CYS A 282 5.06 -3.72 -9.42
N ILE A 283 4.73 -4.35 -8.29
CA ILE A 283 5.65 -4.45 -7.14
C ILE A 283 6.86 -5.30 -7.51
N ARG A 284 6.62 -6.46 -8.16
CA ARG A 284 7.70 -7.36 -8.60
C ARG A 284 8.62 -6.68 -9.59
N ALA A 285 8.07 -6.06 -10.62
CA ALA A 285 8.84 -5.36 -11.65
C ALA A 285 9.73 -4.26 -11.06
N CYS A 286 9.15 -3.43 -10.20
CA CYS A 286 9.87 -2.36 -9.52
C CYS A 286 10.97 -2.91 -8.59
N MET A 287 10.69 -3.98 -7.84
CA MET A 287 11.69 -4.59 -6.95
C MET A 287 12.87 -5.15 -7.74
N ILE A 288 12.63 -5.87 -8.84
CA ILE A 288 13.68 -6.40 -9.72
C ILE A 288 14.55 -5.28 -10.27
N HIS A 289 13.91 -4.21 -10.73
CA HIS A 289 14.61 -3.06 -11.30
C HIS A 289 15.51 -2.36 -10.27
N LEU A 290 14.95 -1.97 -9.13
CA LEU A 290 15.71 -1.29 -8.07
C LEU A 290 16.82 -2.17 -7.49
N GLU A 291 16.55 -3.47 -7.29
CA GLU A 291 17.58 -4.42 -6.84
C GLU A 291 18.72 -4.53 -7.84
N SER A 292 18.41 -4.55 -9.16
CA SER A 292 19.43 -4.61 -10.22
C SER A 292 20.30 -3.37 -10.31
N GLN A 293 19.77 -2.23 -9.87
CA GLN A 293 20.50 -0.97 -9.80
C GLN A 293 21.24 -0.78 -8.46
N GLY A 294 21.13 -1.73 -7.53
CA GLY A 294 21.72 -1.62 -6.21
C GLY A 294 21.08 -0.57 -5.30
N LYS A 295 19.90 -0.05 -5.66
CA LYS A 295 19.18 1.00 -4.94
C LYS A 295 18.42 0.55 -3.69
N ILE A 296 18.42 -0.74 -3.35
CA ILE A 296 17.75 -1.31 -2.18
C ILE A 296 18.76 -1.70 -1.12
N GLY A 297 18.59 -1.15 0.09
CA GLY A 297 19.46 -1.43 1.24
C GLY A 297 19.29 -2.84 1.82
N ASN A 298 18.08 -3.39 1.81
CA ASN A 298 17.80 -4.75 2.28
C ASN A 298 18.25 -5.81 1.26
N LYS A 299 19.52 -6.16 1.32
CA LYS A 299 20.18 -7.07 0.38
C LYS A 299 19.98 -8.54 0.76
N PHE A 300 19.89 -9.39 -0.24
CA PHE A 300 19.81 -10.83 -0.13
C PHE A 300 21.03 -11.50 -0.77
N LYS A 301 21.38 -12.69 -0.30
CA LYS A 301 22.48 -13.49 -0.88
C LYS A 301 22.25 -13.85 -2.35
N THR A 302 20.99 -14.02 -2.72
CA THR A 302 20.59 -14.29 -4.11
C THR A 302 19.69 -13.16 -4.62
N PRO A 303 19.87 -12.67 -5.85
CA PRO A 303 19.00 -11.66 -6.42
C PRO A 303 17.55 -12.17 -6.53
N PHE A 304 16.60 -11.24 -6.63
CA PHE A 304 15.22 -11.62 -6.92
C PHE A 304 15.14 -12.21 -8.34
N ARG A 305 14.30 -13.22 -8.48
CA ARG A 305 14.24 -13.99 -9.73
C ARG A 305 13.66 -13.16 -10.87
N ARG A 306 14.28 -13.29 -12.04
CA ARG A 306 13.90 -12.54 -13.25
C ARG A 306 13.27 -13.45 -14.31
N LYS A 307 12.85 -14.65 -13.92
CA LYS A 307 12.23 -15.59 -14.86
C LYS A 307 10.91 -15.01 -15.40
N LYS A 308 10.57 -15.41 -16.62
CA LYS A 308 9.23 -15.15 -17.17
C LYS A 308 8.19 -15.73 -16.23
N LEU A 309 7.18 -14.95 -15.90
CA LEU A 309 6.10 -15.45 -15.08
C LEU A 309 5.26 -16.48 -15.83
N TRP A 310 4.68 -17.36 -15.04
CA TRP A 310 3.72 -18.34 -15.52
C TRP A 310 2.49 -17.68 -16.16
N SER A 311 1.87 -18.37 -17.08
CA SER A 311 0.54 -18.12 -17.59
C SER A 311 -0.23 -19.44 -17.56
N VAL A 312 -1.53 -19.36 -17.31
CA VAL A 312 -2.40 -20.54 -17.38
C VAL A 312 -2.86 -20.72 -18.81
N ASP A 313 -2.69 -21.91 -19.33
CA ASP A 313 -3.25 -22.29 -20.63
C ASP A 313 -4.66 -22.87 -20.41
N TRP A 314 -5.67 -22.02 -20.58
CA TRP A 314 -7.08 -22.39 -20.41
C TRP A 314 -7.64 -23.27 -21.53
N SER A 315 -6.87 -23.53 -22.58
CA SER A 315 -7.24 -24.47 -23.64
C SER A 315 -7.05 -25.94 -23.21
N GLN A 316 -6.24 -26.16 -22.18
CA GLN A 316 -6.01 -27.49 -21.62
C GLN A 316 -7.18 -27.89 -20.71
N PRO A 317 -7.58 -29.17 -20.75
CA PRO A 317 -8.59 -29.67 -19.82
C PRO A 317 -8.11 -29.54 -18.36
N ASP A 318 -9.05 -29.32 -17.44
CA ASP A 318 -8.75 -29.28 -16.02
C ASP A 318 -8.22 -30.65 -15.56
N PRO A 319 -7.00 -30.71 -14.99
CA PRO A 319 -6.45 -31.98 -14.49
C PRO A 319 -7.33 -32.68 -13.45
N LEU A 320 -8.17 -31.93 -12.73
CA LEU A 320 -9.09 -32.49 -11.73
C LEU A 320 -10.36 -33.10 -12.37
N GLN A 321 -10.71 -32.69 -13.59
CA GLN A 321 -11.83 -33.31 -14.33
C GLN A 321 -11.41 -34.62 -15.00
N ILE A 322 -10.10 -34.78 -15.27
CA ILE A 322 -9.55 -36.03 -15.85
C ILE A 322 -9.43 -37.14 -14.79
N ALA A 323 -9.27 -36.80 -13.53
CA ALA A 323 -9.13 -37.75 -12.42
C ALA A 323 -10.47 -38.26 -11.86
N GLY A 324 -11.59 -37.82 -12.37
CA GLY A 324 -12.94 -38.17 -11.92
C GLY A 324 -13.75 -39.04 -12.90
N GLU A 325 -13.10 -39.54 -13.99
CA GLU A 325 -13.65 -40.60 -14.86
C GLU A 325 -13.10 -41.99 -14.37
#